data_360097836245c37b427490a5618a5cb8
#
_entry.id   360097836245c37b427490a5618a5cb8
#
_cell.length_a   1.000
_cell.length_b   1.000
_cell.length_c   1.000
_cell.angle_alpha   90.00
_cell.angle_beta   90.00
_cell.angle_gamma   90.00
#
_symmetry.space_group_name_H-M   'P 1'
#
loop_
_entity.id
_entity.type
_entity.pdbx_description
1 polymer ?
#
loop_
_entity_poly.entity_id
_entity_poly.type
_entity_poly.pdbx_seq_one_letter_code
_entity_poly.pdbx_strand_id
1 'polypeptide(L)'
;TKRTSGTSESLYEVTYGNGTFVTVGNTGTILTSSDNGTTWDNRTSGTSNQLLGVTYGNNTFVSVSYSGIILTSTDGTTWDNRTSETSNILVGVTYGNGTFVTVGLDGTYEGIILTSSDGISWTSRTSGTRNPLIEVTYENGLFVTVGEGGTILTSTDGTSWDNRTSGTTTKFYGITYGNGTFVTVSLSGKIFTSSDNGTTWTSRTSGTSNPLKGVTYGNSTFVTVGNTGTILTSPDGITWTERTS
;
A
#
# COMPACT_ATOMS: atom_id res chain seq x y z
N THR A 1 -18.56 -1.25 -15.10
CA THR A 1 -19.77 -0.49 -14.70
C THR A 1 -19.40 0.48 -13.58
N LYS A 2 -19.77 1.75 -13.71
CA LYS A 2 -19.58 2.74 -12.64
C LYS A 2 -20.43 2.38 -11.42
N ARG A 3 -19.86 2.46 -10.22
CA ARG A 3 -20.54 2.27 -8.94
C ARG A 3 -20.61 3.58 -8.17
N THR A 4 -21.63 3.73 -7.36
CA THR A 4 -21.81 4.90 -6.49
C THR A 4 -21.28 4.56 -5.11
N SER A 5 -20.30 5.33 -4.62
CA SER A 5 -19.71 5.14 -3.29
C SER A 5 -20.59 5.68 -2.15
N GLY A 6 -21.52 6.58 -2.45
CA GLY A 6 -22.33 7.27 -1.44
C GLY A 6 -21.58 8.40 -0.69
N THR A 7 -20.34 8.70 -1.09
CA THR A 7 -19.55 9.80 -0.53
C THR A 7 -18.92 10.65 -1.61
N SER A 8 -18.64 11.93 -1.29
CA SER A 8 -17.82 12.84 -2.09
C SER A 8 -16.35 12.86 -1.64
N GLU A 9 -16.03 12.16 -0.53
CA GLU A 9 -14.68 12.11 -0.01
C GLU A 9 -13.75 11.31 -0.90
N SER A 10 -12.46 11.67 -0.92
CA SER A 10 -11.44 10.91 -1.62
C SER A 10 -11.20 9.59 -0.89
N LEU A 11 -11.20 8.49 -1.64
CA LEU A 11 -10.86 7.16 -1.16
C LEU A 11 -9.42 6.84 -1.61
N TYR A 12 -8.61 6.27 -0.73
CA TYR A 12 -7.18 6.06 -0.96
C TYR A 12 -6.83 4.61 -1.18
N GLU A 13 -7.37 3.71 -0.39
CA GLU A 13 -7.06 2.30 -0.48
C GLU A 13 -8.27 1.42 -0.27
N VAL A 14 -8.22 0.20 -0.80
CA VAL A 14 -9.25 -0.83 -0.67
C VAL A 14 -8.62 -2.19 -0.43
N THR A 15 -9.18 -2.95 0.50
CA THR A 15 -8.82 -4.34 0.76
C THR A 15 -10.04 -5.25 0.73
N TYR A 16 -9.81 -6.55 0.65
CA TYR A 16 -10.84 -7.57 0.76
C TYR A 16 -10.46 -8.60 1.81
N GLY A 17 -11.38 -8.89 2.70
CA GLY A 17 -11.21 -9.90 3.72
C GLY A 17 -12.55 -10.31 4.31
N ASN A 18 -12.65 -11.53 4.82
CA ASN A 18 -13.85 -12.06 5.46
C ASN A 18 -15.17 -11.81 4.68
N GLY A 19 -15.11 -11.95 3.33
CA GLY A 19 -16.28 -11.74 2.47
C GLY A 19 -16.66 -10.27 2.23
N THR A 20 -15.87 -9.29 2.73
CA THR A 20 -16.18 -7.88 2.72
C THR A 20 -15.05 -7.07 2.08
N PHE A 21 -15.39 -6.17 1.16
CA PHE A 21 -14.50 -5.09 0.73
C PHE A 21 -14.56 -3.97 1.76
N VAL A 22 -13.41 -3.42 2.10
CA VAL A 22 -13.26 -2.24 2.96
C VAL A 22 -12.42 -1.22 2.21
N THR A 23 -12.90 0.02 2.08
CA THR A 23 -12.12 1.14 1.54
C THR A 23 -12.09 2.29 2.54
N VAL A 24 -10.99 3.01 2.56
CA VAL A 24 -10.71 4.09 3.51
C VAL A 24 -10.35 5.38 2.78
N GLY A 25 -10.54 6.53 3.46
CA GLY A 25 -10.32 7.81 2.82
C GLY A 25 -10.26 9.02 3.73
N ASN A 26 -10.50 10.19 3.13
CA ASN A 26 -10.52 11.49 3.81
C ASN A 26 -11.53 11.51 4.96
N THR A 27 -11.26 12.40 5.93
CA THR A 27 -12.18 12.71 7.05
C THR A 27 -12.64 11.48 7.85
N GLY A 28 -11.76 10.44 7.90
CA GLY A 28 -12.06 9.19 8.58
C GLY A 28 -13.08 8.32 7.86
N THR A 29 -13.30 8.53 6.56
CA THR A 29 -14.26 7.74 5.78
C THR A 29 -13.85 6.28 5.72
N ILE A 30 -14.80 5.40 6.06
CA ILE A 30 -14.72 3.96 5.85
C ILE A 30 -16.00 3.51 5.15
N LEU A 31 -15.86 2.83 4.02
CA LEU A 31 -16.98 2.19 3.33
C LEU A 31 -16.77 0.70 3.24
N THR A 32 -17.84 -0.06 3.34
CA THR A 32 -17.82 -1.52 3.19
C THR A 32 -18.81 -2.00 2.16
N SER A 33 -18.47 -3.10 1.50
CA SER A 33 -19.34 -3.80 0.55
C SER A 33 -19.24 -5.31 0.75
N SER A 34 -20.37 -5.97 0.90
CA SER A 34 -20.47 -7.44 0.99
C SER A 34 -21.06 -8.07 -0.27
N ASP A 35 -21.31 -7.28 -1.32
CA ASP A 35 -21.97 -7.69 -2.58
C ASP A 35 -21.07 -7.47 -3.82
N ASN A 36 -19.77 -7.73 -3.66
CA ASN A 36 -18.76 -7.56 -4.71
C ASN A 36 -18.65 -6.11 -5.25
N GLY A 37 -18.76 -5.12 -4.36
CA GLY A 37 -18.62 -3.71 -4.72
C GLY A 37 -19.85 -3.12 -5.41
N THR A 38 -21.01 -3.78 -5.35
CA THR A 38 -22.24 -3.30 -5.98
C THR A 38 -22.85 -2.16 -5.19
N THR A 39 -22.96 -2.32 -3.87
CA THR A 39 -23.39 -1.28 -2.94
C THR A 39 -22.33 -1.04 -1.85
N TRP A 40 -22.33 0.15 -1.28
CA TRP A 40 -21.37 0.56 -0.27
C TRP A 40 -22.06 1.24 0.90
N ASP A 41 -21.74 0.77 2.10
CA ASP A 41 -22.26 1.31 3.36
C ASP A 41 -21.18 2.12 4.08
N ASN A 42 -21.55 3.30 4.59
CA ASN A 42 -20.65 4.12 5.40
C ASN A 42 -20.57 3.57 6.84
N ARG A 43 -19.34 3.51 7.38
CA ARG A 43 -19.06 3.05 8.74
C ARG A 43 -18.46 4.18 9.58
N THR A 44 -18.72 4.15 10.88
CA THR A 44 -18.17 5.12 11.82
C THR A 44 -16.77 4.70 12.22
N SER A 45 -15.76 5.50 11.85
CA SER A 45 -14.36 5.26 12.21
C SER A 45 -13.97 5.80 13.60
N GLY A 46 -14.77 6.71 14.17
CA GLY A 46 -14.44 7.40 15.42
C GLY A 46 -13.34 8.47 15.29
N THR A 47 -12.90 8.81 14.08
CA THR A 47 -11.90 9.84 13.83
C THR A 47 -12.26 10.71 12.62
N SER A 48 -11.74 11.93 12.58
CA SER A 48 -11.79 12.82 11.41
C SER A 48 -10.45 12.85 10.63
N ASN A 49 -9.45 12.06 11.07
CA ASN A 49 -8.16 12.01 10.40
C ASN A 49 -8.26 11.22 9.09
N GLN A 50 -7.42 11.58 8.12
CA GLN A 50 -7.29 10.83 6.87
C GLN A 50 -6.82 9.40 7.17
N LEU A 51 -7.56 8.41 6.69
CA LEU A 51 -7.17 7.02 6.68
C LEU A 51 -6.50 6.73 5.33
N LEU A 52 -5.22 6.35 5.36
CA LEU A 52 -4.37 6.28 4.16
C LEU A 52 -4.22 4.85 3.66
N GLY A 53 -4.11 3.88 4.58
CA GLY A 53 -3.91 2.47 4.26
C GLY A 53 -4.91 1.57 4.96
N VAL A 54 -5.23 0.42 4.35
CA VAL A 54 -6.05 -0.64 4.94
C VAL A 54 -5.63 -2.01 4.44
N THR A 55 -5.50 -2.96 5.36
CA THR A 55 -5.21 -4.37 5.05
C THR A 55 -6.10 -5.31 5.83
N TYR A 56 -6.12 -6.57 5.42
CA TYR A 56 -6.76 -7.66 6.16
C TYR A 56 -5.79 -8.80 6.38
N GLY A 57 -5.66 -9.24 7.60
CA GLY A 57 -4.85 -10.39 7.98
C GLY A 57 -5.20 -10.87 9.38
N ASN A 58 -4.90 -12.12 9.71
CA ASN A 58 -5.19 -12.71 11.02
C ASN A 58 -6.63 -12.42 11.50
N ASN A 59 -7.62 -12.55 10.61
CA ASN A 59 -9.04 -12.25 10.85
C ASN A 59 -9.34 -10.81 11.32
N THR A 60 -8.45 -9.85 11.02
CA THR A 60 -8.56 -8.47 11.46
C THR A 60 -8.28 -7.52 10.30
N PHE A 61 -9.16 -6.55 10.10
CA PHE A 61 -8.86 -5.38 9.29
C PHE A 61 -8.03 -4.41 10.12
N VAL A 62 -7.00 -3.84 9.52
CA VAL A 62 -6.15 -2.80 10.11
C VAL A 62 -6.11 -1.62 9.17
N SER A 63 -6.46 -0.42 9.65
CA SER A 63 -6.33 0.83 8.89
C SER A 63 -5.40 1.79 9.61
N VAL A 64 -4.59 2.52 8.84
CA VAL A 64 -3.58 3.46 9.34
C VAL A 64 -3.82 4.88 8.82
N SER A 65 -3.34 5.89 9.55
CA SER A 65 -3.73 7.27 9.32
C SER A 65 -2.59 8.28 9.31
N TYR A 66 -2.93 9.49 8.89
CA TYR A 66 -2.04 10.66 8.83
C TYR A 66 -1.49 11.10 10.19
N SER A 67 -2.10 10.75 11.31
CA SER A 67 -1.69 11.19 12.66
C SER A 67 -1.32 10.03 13.59
N GLY A 68 -0.89 8.90 13.03
CA GLY A 68 -0.48 7.73 13.80
C GLY A 68 -1.65 6.93 14.38
N ILE A 69 -2.90 7.29 14.10
CA ILE A 69 -4.05 6.49 14.52
C ILE A 69 -4.05 5.17 13.74
N ILE A 70 -4.24 4.09 14.46
CA ILE A 70 -4.48 2.76 13.91
C ILE A 70 -5.87 2.31 14.35
N LEU A 71 -6.68 1.89 13.38
CA LEU A 71 -8.00 1.34 13.63
C LEU A 71 -7.99 -0.15 13.32
N THR A 72 -8.70 -0.94 14.13
CA THR A 72 -8.89 -2.37 13.88
C THR A 72 -10.36 -2.75 13.88
N SER A 73 -10.70 -3.75 13.09
CA SER A 73 -12.05 -4.32 13.03
C SER A 73 -11.98 -5.80 12.67
N THR A 74 -12.80 -6.64 13.31
CA THR A 74 -12.91 -8.06 12.95
C THR A 74 -14.02 -8.32 11.92
N ASP A 75 -14.94 -7.37 11.77
CA ASP A 75 -16.14 -7.51 10.93
C ASP A 75 -16.24 -6.48 9.80
N GLY A 76 -15.32 -5.47 9.78
CA GLY A 76 -15.34 -4.33 8.87
C GLY A 76 -16.38 -3.28 9.21
N THR A 77 -17.24 -3.51 10.20
CA THR A 77 -18.37 -2.61 10.56
C THR A 77 -18.12 -1.80 11.81
N THR A 78 -17.54 -2.42 12.82
CA THR A 78 -17.19 -1.83 14.10
C THR A 78 -15.69 -1.61 14.18
N TRP A 79 -15.25 -0.39 14.48
CA TRP A 79 -13.82 -0.04 14.45
C TRP A 79 -13.36 0.48 15.81
N ASP A 80 -12.27 -0.08 16.29
CA ASP A 80 -11.62 0.28 17.54
C ASP A 80 -10.34 1.06 17.27
N ASN A 81 -10.13 2.15 18.03
CA ASN A 81 -8.86 2.89 17.99
C ASN A 81 -7.80 2.16 18.81
N ARG A 82 -6.61 2.00 18.23
CA ARG A 82 -5.44 1.37 18.86
C ARG A 82 -4.31 2.38 19.02
N THR A 83 -3.54 2.20 20.07
CA THR A 83 -2.38 3.05 20.34
C THR A 83 -1.18 2.59 19.51
N SER A 84 -0.71 3.43 18.62
CA SER A 84 0.53 3.20 17.86
C SER A 84 1.78 3.70 18.57
N GLU A 85 1.61 4.41 19.69
CA GLU A 85 2.67 5.12 20.43
C GLU A 85 3.43 6.17 19.61
N THR A 86 2.84 6.61 18.50
CA THR A 86 3.40 7.65 17.64
C THR A 86 2.31 8.60 17.15
N SER A 87 2.68 9.85 16.87
CA SER A 87 1.86 10.82 16.14
C SER A 87 2.31 10.99 14.68
N ASN A 88 3.21 10.12 14.22
CA ASN A 88 3.77 10.15 12.88
C ASN A 88 2.77 9.71 11.83
N ILE A 89 3.03 10.09 10.57
CA ILE A 89 2.19 9.71 9.44
C ILE A 89 2.43 8.23 9.11
N LEU A 90 1.39 7.40 9.19
CA LEU A 90 1.38 6.03 8.72
C LEU A 90 0.65 5.98 7.38
N VAL A 91 1.31 5.44 6.34
CA VAL A 91 0.83 5.51 4.95
C VAL A 91 0.38 4.14 4.45
N GLY A 92 1.30 3.20 4.34
CA GLY A 92 1.02 1.83 3.87
C GLY A 92 0.93 0.84 5.01
N VAL A 93 0.15 -0.22 4.85
CA VAL A 93 0.03 -1.31 5.81
C VAL A 93 -0.22 -2.64 5.09
N THR A 94 0.48 -3.69 5.53
CA THR A 94 0.30 -5.06 5.00
C THR A 94 0.33 -6.09 6.12
N TYR A 95 -0.11 -7.31 5.80
CA TYR A 95 0.02 -8.46 6.68
C TYR A 95 0.71 -9.61 5.96
N GLY A 96 1.67 -10.22 6.62
CA GLY A 96 2.36 -11.40 6.11
C GLY A 96 3.18 -12.09 7.19
N ASN A 97 3.43 -13.37 7.04
CA ASN A 97 4.22 -14.17 7.96
C ASN A 97 3.86 -13.97 9.46
N GLY A 98 2.55 -13.87 9.75
CA GLY A 98 2.07 -13.66 11.12
C GLY A 98 2.25 -12.24 11.67
N THR A 99 2.65 -11.27 10.85
CA THR A 99 3.02 -9.92 11.28
C THR A 99 2.33 -8.86 10.43
N PHE A 100 1.71 -7.89 11.06
CA PHE A 100 1.33 -6.62 10.43
C PHE A 100 2.56 -5.72 10.37
N VAL A 101 2.77 -5.07 9.24
CA VAL A 101 3.81 -4.07 9.01
C VAL A 101 3.16 -2.81 8.48
N THR A 102 3.40 -1.67 9.13
CA THR A 102 3.03 -0.35 8.60
C THR A 102 4.26 0.50 8.40
N VAL A 103 4.22 1.33 7.36
CA VAL A 103 5.31 2.22 6.97
C VAL A 103 4.80 3.65 6.81
N GLY A 104 5.72 4.61 6.91
CA GLY A 104 5.35 6.00 6.79
C GLY A 104 6.53 6.95 6.96
N LEU A 105 6.27 8.11 7.56
CA LEU A 105 7.29 9.13 7.80
C LEU A 105 7.03 9.87 9.11
N ASP A 106 8.10 10.33 9.74
CA ASP A 106 8.05 11.16 10.93
C ASP A 106 8.01 12.67 10.60
N GLY A 107 7.99 13.49 11.65
CA GLY A 107 7.97 14.95 11.52
C GLY A 107 9.24 15.54 10.90
N THR A 108 10.32 14.77 10.75
CA THR A 108 11.58 15.16 10.10
C THR A 108 11.71 14.60 8.68
N TYR A 109 10.65 13.96 8.17
CA TYR A 109 10.62 13.27 6.87
C TYR A 109 11.49 12.01 6.82
N GLU A 110 11.78 11.39 7.96
CA GLU A 110 12.48 10.11 8.00
C GLU A 110 11.48 8.94 7.89
N GLY A 111 11.88 7.88 7.18
CA GLY A 111 11.04 6.69 6.99
C GLY A 111 10.90 5.90 8.29
N ILE A 112 9.66 5.61 8.68
CA ILE A 112 9.33 4.82 9.86
C ILE A 112 8.71 3.48 9.50
N ILE A 113 8.90 2.50 10.38
CA ILE A 113 8.30 1.17 10.27
C ILE A 113 7.80 0.78 11.66
N LEU A 114 6.55 0.33 11.75
CA LEU A 114 6.01 -0.32 12.95
C LEU A 114 5.56 -1.74 12.59
N THR A 115 5.64 -2.64 13.58
CA THR A 115 5.18 -4.02 13.44
C THR A 115 4.28 -4.42 14.59
N SER A 116 3.34 -5.33 14.30
CA SER A 116 2.43 -5.91 15.28
C SER A 116 2.09 -7.36 14.92
N SER A 117 1.98 -8.25 15.89
CA SER A 117 1.49 -9.60 15.68
C SER A 117 -0.03 -9.73 15.79
N ASP A 118 -0.68 -8.76 16.45
CA ASP A 118 -2.10 -8.80 16.79
C ASP A 118 -2.93 -7.62 16.23
N GLY A 119 -2.25 -6.61 15.63
CA GLY A 119 -2.86 -5.36 15.18
C GLY A 119 -3.19 -4.37 16.31
N ILE A 120 -2.93 -4.75 17.57
CA ILE A 120 -3.31 -3.97 18.76
C ILE A 120 -2.10 -3.25 19.34
N SER A 121 -1.02 -4.00 19.58
CA SER A 121 0.24 -3.51 20.14
C SER A 121 1.30 -3.36 19.04
N TRP A 122 1.89 -2.18 18.91
CA TRP A 122 2.82 -1.87 17.83
C TRP A 122 4.21 -1.54 18.36
N THR A 123 5.21 -2.03 17.65
CA THR A 123 6.62 -1.83 18.00
C THR A 123 7.35 -1.13 16.86
N SER A 124 8.06 -0.05 17.18
CA SER A 124 8.90 0.67 16.21
C SER A 124 10.10 -0.17 15.78
N ARG A 125 10.44 -0.11 14.49
CA ARG A 125 11.60 -0.77 13.88
C ARG A 125 12.49 0.24 13.19
N THR A 126 13.79 -0.04 13.17
CA THR A 126 14.75 0.81 12.44
C THR A 126 14.61 0.57 10.94
N SER A 127 14.23 1.60 10.19
CA SER A 127 14.12 1.53 8.73
C SER A 127 15.48 1.58 8.03
N GLY A 128 16.48 2.20 8.66
CA GLY A 128 17.81 2.42 8.05
C GLY A 128 17.81 3.47 6.93
N THR A 129 16.72 4.20 6.72
CA THR A 129 16.61 5.24 5.69
C THR A 129 16.08 6.56 6.27
N ARG A 130 16.51 7.67 5.67
CA ARG A 130 15.96 9.01 5.95
C ARG A 130 14.86 9.42 4.98
N ASN A 131 14.55 8.56 4.01
CA ASN A 131 13.51 8.86 3.04
C ASN A 131 12.15 8.32 3.52
N PRO A 132 11.06 9.08 3.33
CA PRO A 132 9.71 8.61 3.57
C PRO A 132 9.41 7.28 2.88
N LEU A 133 8.75 6.37 3.59
CA LEU A 133 8.24 5.11 3.07
C LEU A 133 6.74 5.29 2.73
N ILE A 134 6.31 4.79 1.58
CA ILE A 134 4.99 5.10 1.02
C ILE A 134 4.09 3.87 0.98
N GLU A 135 4.64 2.73 0.52
CA GLU A 135 3.86 1.51 0.34
C GLU A 135 4.66 0.31 0.84
N VAL A 136 3.95 -0.70 1.33
CA VAL A 136 4.55 -1.97 1.76
C VAL A 136 3.66 -3.14 1.35
N THR A 137 4.28 -4.19 0.85
CA THR A 137 3.60 -5.45 0.51
C THR A 137 4.33 -6.64 1.12
N TYR A 138 3.61 -7.75 1.31
CA TYR A 138 4.21 -9.05 1.63
C TYR A 138 3.82 -10.04 0.56
N GLU A 139 4.79 -10.46 -0.21
CA GLU A 139 4.60 -11.39 -1.31
C GLU A 139 5.82 -12.30 -1.45
N ASN A 140 5.59 -13.54 -1.88
CA ASN A 140 6.65 -14.52 -2.10
C ASN A 140 7.60 -14.70 -0.90
N GLY A 141 7.07 -14.62 0.34
CA GLY A 141 7.85 -14.77 1.56
C GLY A 141 8.69 -13.55 1.95
N LEU A 142 8.45 -12.39 1.33
CA LEU A 142 9.24 -11.18 1.51
C LEU A 142 8.34 -9.96 1.73
N PHE A 143 8.65 -9.16 2.76
CA PHE A 143 8.17 -7.80 2.86
C PHE A 143 9.03 -6.91 1.95
N VAL A 144 8.38 -6.07 1.16
CA VAL A 144 9.04 -5.06 0.34
C VAL A 144 8.35 -3.72 0.57
N THR A 145 9.11 -2.69 0.95
CA THR A 145 8.60 -1.33 1.05
C THR A 145 9.32 -0.42 0.07
N VAL A 146 8.58 0.55 -0.46
CA VAL A 146 9.07 1.53 -1.42
C VAL A 146 8.74 2.94 -0.97
N GLY A 147 9.52 3.93 -1.42
CA GLY A 147 9.34 5.29 -0.95
C GLY A 147 10.01 6.38 -1.78
N GLU A 148 10.24 7.51 -1.13
CA GLU A 148 10.94 8.65 -1.75
C GLU A 148 12.43 8.38 -1.96
N GLY A 149 13.06 9.20 -2.78
CA GLY A 149 14.49 9.07 -3.08
C GLY A 149 14.89 7.76 -3.76
N GLY A 150 13.93 7.06 -4.37
CA GLY A 150 14.17 5.74 -4.98
C GLY A 150 14.38 4.62 -3.95
N THR A 151 13.93 4.82 -2.72
CA THR A 151 14.12 3.85 -1.64
C THR A 151 13.33 2.57 -1.88
N ILE A 152 14.01 1.45 -1.71
CA ILE A 152 13.43 0.11 -1.65
C ILE A 152 14.09 -0.62 -0.48
N LEU A 153 13.30 -1.10 0.47
CA LEU A 153 13.77 -1.94 1.57
C LEU A 153 13.10 -3.31 1.48
N THR A 154 13.82 -4.35 1.89
CA THR A 154 13.30 -5.72 1.94
C THR A 154 13.52 -6.34 3.30
N SER A 155 12.61 -7.21 3.73
CA SER A 155 12.69 -7.94 4.99
C SER A 155 11.99 -9.29 4.89
N THR A 156 12.54 -10.32 5.50
CA THR A 156 11.90 -11.64 5.58
C THR A 156 11.01 -11.77 6.83
N ASP A 157 11.26 -10.94 7.85
CA ASP A 157 10.62 -11.05 9.17
C ASP A 157 9.83 -9.79 9.59
N GLY A 158 9.93 -8.70 8.81
CA GLY A 158 9.35 -7.38 9.13
C GLY A 158 10.13 -6.60 10.18
N THR A 159 11.18 -7.16 10.79
CA THR A 159 11.93 -6.54 11.90
C THR A 159 13.28 -5.99 11.48
N SER A 160 13.98 -6.70 10.62
CA SER A 160 15.28 -6.30 10.06
C SER A 160 15.14 -5.99 8.59
N TRP A 161 15.64 -4.83 8.15
CA TRP A 161 15.43 -4.33 6.81
C TRP A 161 16.74 -4.06 6.07
N ASP A 162 16.82 -4.58 4.86
CA ASP A 162 17.94 -4.38 3.94
C ASP A 162 17.61 -3.32 2.89
N ASN A 163 18.51 -2.36 2.70
CA ASN A 163 18.37 -1.37 1.63
C ASN A 163 18.81 -1.95 0.28
N ARG A 164 17.97 -1.79 -0.75
CA ARG A 164 18.22 -2.25 -2.12
C ARG A 164 18.49 -1.08 -3.05
N THR A 165 19.44 -1.26 -3.97
CA THR A 165 19.78 -0.23 -4.94
C THR A 165 18.76 -0.23 -6.09
N SER A 166 17.99 0.83 -6.22
CA SER A 166 17.03 1.01 -7.33
C SER A 166 17.65 1.66 -8.58
N GLY A 167 18.80 2.31 -8.43
CA GLY A 167 19.45 3.07 -9.50
C GLY A 167 18.74 4.39 -9.88
N THR A 168 17.85 4.88 -9.03
CA THR A 168 17.07 6.12 -9.25
C THR A 168 16.85 6.89 -7.95
N THR A 169 16.49 8.16 -8.07
CA THR A 169 16.03 9.00 -6.96
C THR A 169 14.56 9.38 -7.07
N THR A 170 13.82 8.79 -8.03
CA THR A 170 12.38 9.07 -8.20
C THR A 170 11.58 8.49 -7.04
N LYS A 171 10.48 9.17 -6.67
CA LYS A 171 9.54 8.67 -5.68
C LYS A 171 8.76 7.48 -6.25
N PHE A 172 8.74 6.38 -5.52
CA PHE A 172 7.85 5.25 -5.76
C PHE A 172 6.51 5.44 -5.04
N TYR A 173 5.43 4.90 -5.62
CA TYR A 173 4.09 5.01 -5.06
C TYR A 173 3.46 3.65 -4.75
N GLY A 174 3.51 2.71 -5.68
CA GLY A 174 2.88 1.41 -5.54
C GLY A 174 3.86 0.28 -5.84
N ILE A 175 3.62 -0.86 -5.24
CA ILE A 175 4.37 -2.10 -5.46
C ILE A 175 3.43 -3.30 -5.44
N THR A 176 3.70 -4.28 -6.28
CA THR A 176 2.99 -5.57 -6.33
C THR A 176 3.91 -6.69 -6.75
N TYR A 177 3.46 -7.93 -6.59
CA TYR A 177 4.14 -9.12 -7.09
C TYR A 177 3.20 -9.96 -7.95
N GLY A 178 3.71 -10.50 -9.00
CA GLY A 178 2.99 -11.42 -9.86
C GLY A 178 3.92 -12.10 -10.85
N ASN A 179 3.58 -13.30 -11.28
CA ASN A 179 4.33 -14.06 -12.28
C ASN A 179 5.86 -14.12 -11.99
N GLY A 180 6.23 -14.30 -10.70
CA GLY A 180 7.65 -14.37 -10.31
C GLY A 180 8.39 -13.03 -10.24
N THR A 181 7.69 -11.89 -10.39
CA THR A 181 8.30 -10.57 -10.54
C THR A 181 7.66 -9.54 -9.61
N PHE A 182 8.47 -8.81 -8.85
CA PHE A 182 8.03 -7.58 -8.20
C PHE A 182 8.00 -6.44 -9.23
N VAL A 183 6.97 -5.61 -9.15
CA VAL A 183 6.78 -4.43 -10.00
C VAL A 183 6.48 -3.22 -9.12
N THR A 184 7.26 -2.14 -9.24
CA THR A 184 6.98 -0.84 -8.60
C THR A 184 6.89 0.27 -9.62
N VAL A 185 6.05 1.27 -9.32
CA VAL A 185 5.73 2.39 -10.21
C VAL A 185 6.07 3.73 -9.57
N SER A 186 6.35 4.75 -10.38
CA SER A 186 6.97 5.97 -9.90
C SER A 186 6.33 7.28 -10.37
N LEU A 187 6.70 8.36 -9.67
CA LEU A 187 6.34 9.74 -10.00
C LEU A 187 6.74 10.16 -11.42
N SER A 188 7.84 9.60 -11.93
CA SER A 188 8.35 9.93 -13.28
C SER A 188 7.76 9.09 -14.40
N GLY A 189 6.70 8.34 -14.13
CA GLY A 189 6.12 7.40 -15.09
C GLY A 189 6.94 6.15 -15.34
N LYS A 190 8.11 6.00 -14.70
CA LYS A 190 8.94 4.81 -14.85
C LYS A 190 8.40 3.64 -14.02
N ILE A 191 8.69 2.45 -14.51
CA ILE A 191 8.38 1.18 -13.86
C ILE A 191 9.70 0.47 -13.56
N PHE A 192 9.79 -0.18 -12.41
CA PHE A 192 10.96 -0.98 -12.05
C PHE A 192 10.52 -2.39 -11.68
N THR A 193 11.32 -3.37 -12.06
CA THR A 193 11.02 -4.79 -11.85
C THR A 193 12.19 -5.51 -11.21
N SER A 194 11.87 -6.51 -10.39
CA SER A 194 12.82 -7.45 -9.81
C SER A 194 12.31 -8.88 -10.00
N SER A 195 13.11 -9.74 -10.62
CA SER A 195 12.81 -11.16 -10.79
C SER A 195 13.68 -12.07 -9.90
N ASP A 196 14.47 -11.48 -9.01
CA ASP A 196 15.38 -12.15 -8.08
C ASP A 196 15.03 -11.89 -6.62
N ASN A 197 13.72 -11.88 -6.35
CA ASN A 197 13.14 -11.68 -5.03
C ASN A 197 13.59 -10.37 -4.36
N GLY A 198 13.52 -9.25 -5.10
CA GLY A 198 13.79 -7.91 -4.58
C GLY A 198 15.28 -7.54 -4.46
N THR A 199 16.20 -8.39 -4.91
CA THR A 199 17.64 -8.17 -4.76
C THR A 199 18.15 -7.12 -5.74
N THR A 200 17.79 -7.23 -7.02
CA THR A 200 18.16 -6.25 -8.06
C THR A 200 16.92 -5.69 -8.76
N TRP A 201 17.01 -4.43 -9.17
CA TRP A 201 15.89 -3.70 -9.79
C TRP A 201 16.29 -3.13 -11.15
N THR A 202 15.46 -3.38 -12.15
CA THR A 202 15.67 -2.94 -13.52
C THR A 202 14.58 -1.98 -13.97
N SER A 203 14.98 -0.81 -14.49
CA SER A 203 14.03 0.16 -15.06
C SER A 203 13.41 -0.35 -16.36
N ARG A 204 12.10 -0.16 -16.52
CA ARG A 204 11.32 -0.53 -17.69
C ARG A 204 10.69 0.70 -18.33
N THR A 205 10.53 0.66 -19.63
CA THR A 205 9.84 1.72 -20.38
C THR A 205 8.35 1.52 -20.27
N SER A 206 7.64 2.50 -19.72
CA SER A 206 6.18 2.50 -19.59
C SER A 206 5.46 3.07 -20.82
N GLY A 207 6.15 3.90 -21.61
CA GLY A 207 5.56 4.66 -22.72
C GLY A 207 4.95 6.01 -22.29
N THR A 208 4.98 6.35 -21.00
CA THR A 208 4.43 7.61 -20.46
C THR A 208 5.40 8.31 -19.53
N SER A 209 5.27 9.63 -19.41
CA SER A 209 5.89 10.44 -18.35
C SER A 209 4.93 10.80 -17.23
N ASN A 210 3.64 10.41 -17.35
CA ASN A 210 2.65 10.68 -16.32
C ASN A 210 2.97 9.90 -15.03
N PRO A 211 2.83 10.54 -13.85
CA PRO A 211 2.97 9.83 -12.58
C PRO A 211 2.08 8.59 -12.53
N LEU A 212 2.68 7.43 -12.28
CA LEU A 212 1.98 6.18 -12.02
C LEU A 212 1.80 6.05 -10.50
N LYS A 213 0.58 5.79 -10.04
CA LYS A 213 0.19 5.86 -8.62
C LYS A 213 -0.04 4.50 -7.98
N GLY A 214 -0.62 3.58 -8.71
CA GLY A 214 -0.93 2.25 -8.21
C GLY A 214 -0.60 1.18 -9.23
N VAL A 215 -0.25 0.01 -8.75
CA VAL A 215 -0.02 -1.19 -9.59
C VAL A 215 -0.56 -2.41 -8.86
N THR A 216 -1.18 -3.30 -9.59
CA THR A 216 -1.70 -4.57 -9.08
C THR A 216 -1.48 -5.69 -10.10
N TYR A 217 -1.56 -6.93 -9.63
CA TYR A 217 -1.52 -8.11 -10.48
C TYR A 217 -2.74 -8.99 -10.23
N GLY A 218 -3.38 -9.41 -11.27
CA GLY A 218 -4.51 -10.32 -11.21
C GLY A 218 -4.83 -10.88 -12.59
N ASN A 219 -5.38 -12.08 -12.64
CA ASN A 219 -5.74 -12.76 -13.89
C ASN A 219 -4.60 -12.73 -14.92
N SER A 220 -3.39 -13.09 -14.48
CA SER A 220 -2.16 -13.14 -15.30
C SER A 220 -1.78 -11.81 -15.97
N THR A 221 -2.18 -10.68 -15.39
CA THR A 221 -1.96 -9.35 -15.97
C THR A 221 -1.61 -8.35 -14.87
N PHE A 222 -0.53 -7.60 -15.06
CA PHE A 222 -0.26 -6.39 -14.31
C PHE A 222 -1.08 -5.25 -14.85
N VAL A 223 -1.64 -4.45 -13.97
CA VAL A 223 -2.36 -3.21 -14.29
C VAL A 223 -1.77 -2.09 -13.45
N THR A 224 -1.38 -0.99 -14.09
CA THR A 224 -1.01 0.25 -13.39
C THR A 224 -1.90 1.40 -13.81
N VAL A 225 -2.18 2.27 -12.85
CA VAL A 225 -2.97 3.48 -13.07
C VAL A 225 -2.19 4.71 -12.63
N GLY A 226 -2.48 5.84 -13.27
CA GLY A 226 -1.76 7.07 -13.01
C GLY A 226 -2.57 8.34 -13.28
N ASN A 227 -1.86 9.47 -13.23
CA ASN A 227 -2.46 10.78 -13.50
C ASN A 227 -3.02 10.84 -14.91
N THR A 228 -3.94 11.78 -15.13
CA THR A 228 -4.58 12.07 -16.45
C THR A 228 -5.28 10.87 -17.08
N GLY A 229 -5.77 9.93 -16.23
CA GLY A 229 -6.47 8.74 -16.71
C GLY A 229 -5.55 7.68 -17.33
N THR A 230 -4.23 7.75 -17.09
CA THR A 230 -3.30 6.75 -17.61
C THR A 230 -3.62 5.36 -17.03
N ILE A 231 -3.77 4.37 -17.92
CA ILE A 231 -3.92 2.95 -17.58
C ILE A 231 -2.97 2.17 -18.48
N LEU A 232 -2.06 1.39 -17.88
CA LEU A 232 -1.18 0.49 -18.62
C LEU A 232 -1.39 -0.94 -18.15
N THR A 233 -1.22 -1.88 -19.06
CA THR A 233 -1.28 -3.32 -18.76
C THR A 233 -0.04 -4.03 -19.27
N SER A 234 0.35 -5.09 -18.59
CA SER A 234 1.49 -5.94 -18.97
C SER A 234 1.26 -7.39 -18.55
N PRO A 235 1.54 -8.40 -19.39
CA PRO A 235 1.49 -9.79 -18.98
C PRO A 235 2.73 -10.23 -18.19
N ASP A 236 3.86 -9.53 -18.35
CA ASP A 236 5.19 -9.94 -17.88
C ASP A 236 5.88 -8.92 -16.97
N GLY A 237 5.28 -7.72 -16.77
CA GLY A 237 5.89 -6.60 -16.05
C GLY A 237 6.99 -5.87 -16.84
N ILE A 238 7.32 -6.32 -18.04
CA ILE A 238 8.43 -5.80 -18.88
C ILE A 238 7.89 -4.94 -20.01
N THR A 239 6.93 -5.49 -20.76
CA THR A 239 6.29 -4.83 -21.90
C THR A 239 4.95 -4.25 -21.49
N TRP A 240 4.80 -2.95 -21.62
CA TRP A 240 3.60 -2.23 -21.18
C TRP A 240 2.82 -1.65 -22.33
N THR A 241 1.51 -1.78 -22.28
CA THR A 241 0.58 -1.28 -23.32
C THR A 241 -0.42 -0.33 -22.70
N GLU A 242 -0.55 0.88 -23.25
CA GLU A 242 -1.56 1.84 -22.82
C GLU A 242 -2.96 1.38 -23.20
N ARG A 243 -3.90 1.64 -22.30
CA ARG A 243 -5.34 1.36 -22.49
C ARG A 243 -6.13 2.66 -22.47
N THR A 244 -7.10 2.74 -23.33
CA THR A 244 -8.08 3.85 -23.30
C THR A 244 -9.08 3.64 -22.18
N SER A 245 -9.33 4.66 -21.38
CA SER A 245 -10.34 4.71 -20.31
C SER A 245 -11.72 5.11 -20.84
#